data_f355e6d3351dd3ed259a79d5082320b5
#
_entry.id   f355e6d3351dd3ed259a79d5082320b5
#
_cell.length_a   1.000
_cell.length_b   1.000
_cell.length_c   1.000
_cell.angle_alpha   90.00
_cell.angle_beta   90.00
_cell.angle_gamma   90.00
#
_symmetry.space_group_name_H-M   'P 1'
#
loop_
_entity.id
_entity.type
_entity.pdbx_description
1 polymer ?
#
loop_
_entity_poly.entity_id
_entity_poly.type
_entity_poly.pdbx_seq_one_letter_code
_entity_poly.pdbx_strand_id
1 'polypeptide(L)'
;AGLTGQIDQITVDLILAEDALQEKKAVAERRIVDIYKRGPLYSYQVLLRAESFGDLLSRYKYLYLVSRQDRLLANDMFKLRNRVARERRLVVEARQALERRRAERAEELSRFARLERERQANLREMRRNEREARQRLTQLERDERALNDRIEALERARREAEARGLAAGTGAITTADLGTLEWPVVGRVIYEFGTSVGPNNTRIPWHGVGIAAPTGTPVRAVAPGIVSLAGPLGTYLTSVLVDHGGGYYTFYSYLNDATVSVGDRVFRGQTVGHVGGAASDQGPHLHFEIRGQGGIALDPLNWLKRR
;
A
#
# COMPACT_ATOMS: atom_id res chain seq x y z
N ALA A 1 3.74 22.06 -33.77
CA ALA A 1 2.42 21.83 -34.34
C ALA A 1 1.94 20.45 -33.89
N GLY A 2 0.81 20.39 -33.16
CA GLY A 2 0.27 19.12 -32.66
C GLY A 2 -0.39 18.33 -33.80
N LEU A 3 -0.73 17.06 -33.57
CA LEU A 3 -1.45 16.19 -34.53
C LEU A 3 -2.71 16.86 -35.08
N THR A 4 -3.39 17.68 -34.30
CA THR A 4 -4.56 18.46 -34.74
C THR A 4 -4.20 19.41 -35.87
N GLY A 5 -3.12 20.19 -35.73
CA GLY A 5 -2.68 21.09 -36.79
C GLY A 5 -2.21 20.36 -38.06
N GLN A 6 -1.67 19.14 -37.94
CA GLN A 6 -1.33 18.30 -39.11
C GLN A 6 -2.60 17.81 -39.81
N ILE A 7 -3.63 17.41 -39.08
CA ILE A 7 -4.93 16.98 -39.64
C ILE A 7 -5.58 18.15 -40.37
N ASP A 8 -5.56 19.35 -39.81
CA ASP A 8 -6.13 20.54 -40.44
C ASP A 8 -5.41 20.85 -41.75
N GLN A 9 -4.07 20.79 -41.79
CA GLN A 9 -3.32 21.02 -43.01
C GLN A 9 -3.60 19.99 -44.09
N ILE A 10 -3.60 18.68 -43.75
CA ILE A 10 -3.90 17.61 -44.72
C ILE A 10 -5.38 17.72 -45.21
N THR A 11 -6.29 18.18 -44.36
CA THR A 11 -7.69 18.40 -44.74
C THR A 11 -7.81 19.52 -45.76
N VAL A 12 -7.08 20.63 -45.58
CA VAL A 12 -7.02 21.72 -46.55
C VAL A 12 -6.46 21.26 -47.89
N ASP A 13 -5.34 20.50 -47.85
CA ASP A 13 -4.72 19.96 -49.07
C ASP A 13 -5.66 18.99 -49.83
N LEU A 14 -6.47 18.21 -49.09
CA LEU A 14 -7.50 17.35 -49.66
C LEU A 14 -8.59 18.16 -50.36
N ILE A 15 -9.12 19.19 -49.74
CA ILE A 15 -10.16 20.05 -50.31
C ILE A 15 -9.67 20.69 -51.59
N LEU A 16 -8.45 21.26 -51.59
CA LEU A 16 -7.88 21.85 -52.78
C LEU A 16 -7.66 20.85 -53.93
N ALA A 17 -7.28 19.60 -53.60
CA ALA A 17 -7.11 18.55 -54.58
C ALA A 17 -8.47 18.06 -55.13
N GLU A 18 -9.53 18.00 -54.32
CA GLU A 18 -10.89 17.65 -54.73
C GLU A 18 -11.50 18.72 -55.66
N ASP A 19 -11.33 19.99 -55.32
CA ASP A 19 -11.77 21.10 -56.14
C ASP A 19 -11.11 21.12 -57.50
N ALA A 20 -9.77 20.97 -57.55
CA ALA A 20 -9.02 20.87 -58.79
C ALA A 20 -9.43 19.67 -59.66
N LEU A 21 -9.72 18.52 -59.04
CA LEU A 21 -10.26 17.35 -59.73
C LEU A 21 -11.64 17.62 -60.32
N GLN A 22 -12.52 18.28 -59.58
CA GLN A 22 -13.90 18.60 -59.97
C GLN A 22 -13.89 19.57 -61.18
N GLU A 23 -13.01 20.58 -61.16
CA GLU A 23 -12.82 21.50 -62.28
C GLU A 23 -12.42 20.75 -63.57
N LYS A 24 -11.40 19.88 -63.46
CA LYS A 24 -10.94 19.08 -64.59
C LYS A 24 -11.98 18.10 -65.11
N LYS A 25 -12.80 17.51 -64.21
CA LYS A 25 -13.92 16.66 -64.60
C LYS A 25 -14.95 17.42 -65.41
N ALA A 26 -15.37 18.64 -64.99
CA ALA A 26 -16.32 19.45 -65.75
C ALA A 26 -15.82 19.82 -67.17
N VAL A 27 -14.53 20.02 -67.33
CA VAL A 27 -13.89 20.22 -68.66
C VAL A 27 -13.95 18.94 -69.50
N ALA A 28 -13.61 17.79 -68.89
CA ALA A 28 -13.62 16.49 -69.57
C ALA A 28 -15.05 16.08 -70.00
N GLU A 29 -16.02 16.27 -69.13
CA GLU A 29 -17.43 15.98 -69.43
C GLU A 29 -17.94 16.77 -70.64
N ARG A 30 -17.68 18.07 -70.69
CA ARG A 30 -18.02 18.90 -71.86
C ARG A 30 -17.33 18.37 -73.12
N ARG A 31 -16.06 17.98 -73.02
CA ARG A 31 -15.28 17.44 -74.14
C ARG A 31 -15.83 16.08 -74.60
N ILE A 32 -16.20 15.19 -73.69
CA ILE A 32 -16.78 13.88 -74.05
C ILE A 32 -18.13 14.06 -74.76
N VAL A 33 -18.99 14.97 -74.25
CA VAL A 33 -20.25 15.28 -74.90
C VAL A 33 -19.99 15.81 -76.31
N ASP A 34 -19.01 16.67 -76.54
CA ASP A 34 -18.67 17.21 -77.85
C ASP A 34 -18.15 16.12 -78.81
N ILE A 35 -17.28 15.22 -78.33
CA ILE A 35 -16.82 14.07 -79.09
C ILE A 35 -17.99 13.15 -79.46
N TYR A 36 -18.92 12.86 -78.52
CA TYR A 36 -20.08 12.02 -78.73
C TYR A 36 -21.00 12.61 -79.82
N LYS A 37 -21.29 13.91 -79.70
CA LYS A 37 -22.19 14.59 -80.69
C LYS A 37 -21.60 14.62 -82.11
N ARG A 38 -20.31 14.71 -82.28
CA ARG A 38 -19.63 14.74 -83.61
C ARG A 38 -19.48 13.35 -84.23
N GLY A 39 -19.54 12.31 -83.41
CA GLY A 39 -19.41 10.92 -83.84
C GLY A 39 -17.97 10.48 -84.11
N PRO A 40 -17.69 9.15 -84.12
CA PRO A 40 -16.35 8.57 -84.21
C PRO A 40 -15.58 8.89 -85.52
N LEU A 41 -16.32 9.15 -86.63
CA LEU A 41 -15.68 9.41 -87.90
C LEU A 41 -15.40 10.90 -88.18
N TYR A 42 -15.72 11.78 -87.25
CA TYR A 42 -15.55 13.22 -87.40
C TYR A 42 -14.15 13.65 -87.84
N SER A 43 -13.15 13.09 -87.20
CA SER A 43 -11.74 13.42 -87.48
C SER A 43 -11.32 13.07 -88.91
N TYR A 44 -11.85 11.95 -89.44
CA TYR A 44 -11.66 11.55 -90.84
C TYR A 44 -12.42 12.46 -91.79
N GLN A 45 -13.66 12.82 -91.47
CA GLN A 45 -14.48 13.71 -92.27
C GLN A 45 -13.83 15.11 -92.40
N VAL A 46 -13.25 15.64 -91.33
CA VAL A 46 -12.54 16.94 -91.33
C VAL A 46 -11.31 16.89 -92.26
N LEU A 47 -10.55 15.78 -92.23
CA LEU A 47 -9.38 15.61 -93.10
C LEU A 47 -9.77 15.43 -94.60
N LEU A 48 -10.78 14.62 -94.87
CA LEU A 48 -11.29 14.32 -96.26
C LEU A 48 -11.95 15.51 -96.93
N ARG A 49 -12.41 16.54 -96.19
CA ARG A 49 -12.95 17.77 -96.72
C ARG A 49 -11.90 18.84 -97.01
N ALA A 50 -10.61 18.48 -97.02
CA ALA A 50 -9.55 19.43 -97.33
C ALA A 50 -9.50 19.75 -98.81
N GLU A 51 -9.45 21.02 -99.21
CA GLU A 51 -9.42 21.53 -100.57
C GLU A 51 -8.06 21.64 -101.15
N SER A 52 -7.03 21.60 -100.33
CA SER A 52 -5.61 21.64 -100.71
C SER A 52 -4.71 20.85 -99.72
N PHE A 53 -3.49 20.53 -100.19
CA PHE A 53 -2.47 19.91 -99.32
C PHE A 53 -2.12 20.77 -98.09
N GLY A 54 -2.04 22.10 -98.26
CA GLY A 54 -1.78 23.04 -97.20
C GLY A 54 -2.97 23.04 -96.14
N ASP A 55 -4.21 22.99 -96.66
CA ASP A 55 -5.39 22.89 -95.81
C ASP A 55 -5.43 21.53 -95.06
N LEU A 56 -5.13 20.42 -95.71
CA LEU A 56 -5.03 19.12 -95.09
C LEU A 56 -4.00 19.11 -93.91
N LEU A 57 -2.85 19.69 -94.17
CA LEU A 57 -1.78 19.76 -93.11
C LEU A 57 -2.23 20.62 -91.95
N SER A 58 -2.88 21.72 -92.19
CA SER A 58 -3.38 22.62 -91.16
C SER A 58 -4.47 21.94 -90.33
N ARG A 59 -5.42 21.22 -90.93
CA ARG A 59 -6.43 20.42 -90.22
C ARG A 59 -5.85 19.26 -89.46
N TYR A 60 -4.86 18.56 -90.00
CA TYR A 60 -4.14 17.52 -89.29
C TYR A 60 -3.41 18.08 -88.06
N LYS A 61 -2.69 19.19 -88.19
CA LYS A 61 -2.02 19.86 -87.08
C LYS A 61 -3.01 20.26 -85.98
N TYR A 62 -4.16 20.79 -86.37
CA TYR A 62 -5.24 21.14 -85.42
C TYR A 62 -5.72 19.90 -84.64
N LEU A 63 -6.06 18.82 -85.34
CA LEU A 63 -6.55 17.57 -84.71
C LEU A 63 -5.48 16.95 -83.83
N TYR A 64 -4.18 17.01 -84.24
CA TYR A 64 -3.08 16.57 -83.42
C TYR A 64 -2.97 17.35 -82.08
N LEU A 65 -3.06 18.68 -82.16
CA LEU A 65 -2.98 19.53 -80.97
C LEU A 65 -4.17 19.26 -80.02
N VAL A 66 -5.36 19.11 -80.56
CA VAL A 66 -6.55 18.76 -79.76
C VAL A 66 -6.40 17.39 -79.11
N SER A 67 -5.97 16.36 -79.84
CA SER A 67 -5.70 15.03 -79.28
C SER A 67 -4.61 15.03 -78.21
N ARG A 68 -3.58 15.87 -78.39
CA ARG A 68 -2.55 16.06 -77.39
C ARG A 68 -3.11 16.70 -76.12
N GLN A 69 -3.96 17.72 -76.25
CA GLN A 69 -4.64 18.37 -75.14
C GLN A 69 -5.56 17.42 -74.34
N ASP A 70 -6.32 16.57 -75.05
CA ASP A 70 -7.20 15.56 -74.45
C ASP A 70 -6.37 14.55 -73.66
N ARG A 71 -5.23 14.11 -74.16
CA ARG A 71 -4.29 13.22 -73.43
C ARG A 71 -3.69 13.87 -72.16
N LEU A 72 -3.31 15.15 -72.23
CA LEU A 72 -2.80 15.89 -71.09
C LEU A 72 -3.91 16.03 -70.02
N LEU A 73 -5.13 16.37 -70.44
CA LEU A 73 -6.28 16.44 -69.52
C LEU A 73 -6.54 15.11 -68.80
N ALA A 74 -6.53 13.99 -69.53
CA ALA A 74 -6.72 12.66 -68.97
C ALA A 74 -5.60 12.30 -67.96
N ASN A 75 -4.34 12.60 -68.29
CA ASN A 75 -3.21 12.38 -67.40
C ASN A 75 -3.30 13.26 -66.12
N ASP A 76 -3.68 14.53 -66.27
CA ASP A 76 -3.87 15.43 -65.10
C ASP A 76 -4.98 14.93 -64.17
N MET A 77 -6.10 14.51 -64.75
CA MET A 77 -7.18 13.91 -63.98
C MET A 77 -6.73 12.64 -63.24
N PHE A 78 -5.99 11.76 -63.89
CA PHE A 78 -5.43 10.56 -63.25
C PHE A 78 -4.49 10.90 -62.08
N LYS A 79 -3.59 11.88 -62.27
CA LYS A 79 -2.70 12.36 -61.17
C LYS A 79 -3.51 12.95 -60.02
N LEU A 80 -4.48 13.83 -60.30
CA LEU A 80 -5.36 14.44 -59.26
C LEU A 80 -6.17 13.41 -58.54
N ARG A 81 -6.77 12.45 -59.25
CA ARG A 81 -7.50 11.33 -58.61
C ARG A 81 -6.61 10.55 -57.60
N ASN A 82 -5.40 10.23 -58.02
CA ASN A 82 -4.44 9.54 -57.18
C ASN A 82 -3.98 10.40 -55.97
N ARG A 83 -3.88 11.71 -56.17
CA ARG A 83 -3.60 12.66 -55.08
C ARG A 83 -4.75 12.68 -54.07
N VAL A 84 -5.95 12.88 -54.51
CA VAL A 84 -7.16 12.84 -53.62
C VAL A 84 -7.24 11.54 -52.87
N ALA A 85 -7.01 10.39 -53.50
CA ALA A 85 -7.03 9.09 -52.86
C ALA A 85 -5.92 8.94 -51.77
N ARG A 86 -4.72 9.56 -51.97
CA ARG A 86 -3.65 9.59 -50.96
C ARG A 86 -4.03 10.49 -49.78
N GLU A 87 -4.46 11.73 -50.06
CA GLU A 87 -4.80 12.69 -49.01
C GLU A 87 -5.95 12.19 -48.13
N ARG A 88 -6.97 11.55 -48.73
CA ARG A 88 -8.06 10.91 -47.97
C ARG A 88 -7.53 9.84 -47.01
N ARG A 89 -6.60 9.00 -47.45
CA ARG A 89 -5.99 7.98 -46.57
C ARG A 89 -5.22 8.63 -45.43
N LEU A 90 -4.42 9.65 -45.70
CA LEU A 90 -3.65 10.36 -44.69
C LEU A 90 -4.54 11.02 -43.63
N VAL A 91 -5.67 11.62 -44.03
CA VAL A 91 -6.69 12.17 -43.08
C VAL A 91 -7.21 11.07 -42.15
N VAL A 92 -7.58 9.91 -42.72
CA VAL A 92 -8.12 8.79 -41.92
C VAL A 92 -7.08 8.27 -40.96
N GLU A 93 -5.85 8.03 -41.42
CA GLU A 93 -4.74 7.55 -40.59
C GLU A 93 -4.41 8.52 -39.46
N ALA A 94 -4.34 9.82 -39.76
CA ALA A 94 -4.06 10.86 -38.77
C ALA A 94 -5.17 10.98 -37.71
N ARG A 95 -6.44 10.87 -38.11
CA ARG A 95 -7.58 10.85 -37.18
C ARG A 95 -7.52 9.61 -36.28
N GLN A 96 -7.27 8.42 -36.83
CA GLN A 96 -7.12 7.21 -36.04
C GLN A 96 -5.96 7.30 -35.06
N ALA A 97 -4.83 7.87 -35.47
CA ALA A 97 -3.68 8.08 -34.57
C ALA A 97 -4.02 9.05 -33.42
N LEU A 98 -4.80 10.10 -33.71
CA LEU A 98 -5.27 11.03 -32.67
C LEU A 98 -6.20 10.35 -31.66
N GLU A 99 -7.14 9.54 -32.11
CA GLU A 99 -8.05 8.80 -31.22
C GLU A 99 -7.31 7.76 -30.37
N ARG A 100 -6.33 7.05 -30.94
CA ARG A 100 -5.46 6.13 -30.16
C ARG A 100 -4.74 6.88 -29.05
N ARG A 101 -4.11 8.01 -29.35
CA ARG A 101 -3.41 8.82 -28.33
C ARG A 101 -4.34 9.38 -27.26
N ARG A 102 -5.58 9.73 -27.63
CA ARG A 102 -6.60 10.17 -26.66
C ARG A 102 -7.00 9.03 -25.72
N ALA A 103 -7.20 7.82 -26.25
CA ALA A 103 -7.52 6.64 -25.47
C ALA A 103 -6.37 6.26 -24.51
N GLU A 104 -5.13 6.25 -24.98
CA GLU A 104 -3.94 6.00 -24.17
C GLU A 104 -3.82 6.99 -23.00
N ARG A 105 -4.00 8.30 -23.29
CA ARG A 105 -4.01 9.32 -22.23
C ARG A 105 -5.13 9.15 -21.22
N ALA A 106 -6.32 8.80 -21.68
CA ALA A 106 -7.44 8.54 -20.78
C ALA A 106 -7.17 7.35 -19.85
N GLU A 107 -6.55 6.30 -20.38
CA GLU A 107 -6.14 5.14 -19.59
C GLU A 107 -5.05 5.50 -18.57
N GLU A 108 -4.02 6.23 -18.97
CA GLU A 108 -2.97 6.73 -18.06
C GLU A 108 -3.57 7.57 -16.92
N LEU A 109 -4.44 8.54 -17.24
CA LEU A 109 -5.10 9.37 -16.23
C LEU A 109 -5.94 8.52 -15.26
N SER A 110 -6.64 7.52 -15.75
CA SER A 110 -7.41 6.60 -14.92
C SER A 110 -6.54 5.77 -14.00
N ARG A 111 -5.36 5.35 -14.49
CA ARG A 111 -4.35 4.62 -13.72
C ARG A 111 -3.75 5.49 -12.63
N PHE A 112 -3.37 6.73 -12.94
CA PHE A 112 -2.88 7.68 -11.95
C PHE A 112 -3.93 7.97 -10.86
N ALA A 113 -5.19 8.17 -11.25
CA ALA A 113 -6.28 8.41 -10.30
C ALA A 113 -6.54 7.20 -9.37
N ARG A 114 -6.30 5.97 -9.83
CA ARG A 114 -6.37 4.77 -8.99
C ARG A 114 -5.20 4.72 -8.00
N LEU A 115 -3.97 4.89 -8.48
CA LEU A 115 -2.77 4.90 -7.64
C LEU A 115 -2.82 5.99 -6.57
N GLU A 116 -3.33 7.17 -6.91
CA GLU A 116 -3.52 8.27 -5.96
C GLU A 116 -4.51 7.89 -4.84
N ARG A 117 -5.64 7.26 -5.19
CA ARG A 117 -6.64 6.77 -4.22
C ARG A 117 -6.07 5.69 -3.31
N GLU A 118 -5.35 4.72 -3.85
CA GLU A 118 -4.67 3.67 -3.09
C GLU A 118 -3.63 4.26 -2.13
N ARG A 119 -2.82 5.19 -2.61
CA ARG A 119 -1.83 5.88 -1.76
C ARG A 119 -2.49 6.65 -0.62
N GLN A 120 -3.57 7.36 -0.89
CA GLN A 120 -4.31 8.09 0.14
C GLN A 120 -4.96 7.14 1.17
N ALA A 121 -5.50 6.00 0.72
CA ALA A 121 -6.06 4.98 1.60
C ALA A 121 -4.97 4.40 2.53
N ASN A 122 -3.83 3.99 1.98
CA ASN A 122 -2.69 3.47 2.73
C ASN A 122 -2.14 4.50 3.74
N LEU A 123 -2.03 5.77 3.35
CA LEU A 123 -1.60 6.83 4.27
C LEU A 123 -2.59 7.04 5.43
N ARG A 124 -3.90 6.95 5.18
CA ARG A 124 -4.92 7.04 6.24
C ARG A 124 -4.82 5.86 7.19
N GLU A 125 -4.63 4.66 6.67
CA GLU A 125 -4.46 3.46 7.47
C GLU A 125 -3.18 3.51 8.33
N MET A 126 -2.04 3.88 7.73
CA MET A 126 -0.78 4.04 8.47
C MET A 126 -0.90 5.08 9.59
N ARG A 127 -1.54 6.23 9.34
CA ARG A 127 -1.77 7.25 10.37
C ARG A 127 -2.69 6.76 11.49
N ARG A 128 -3.69 5.93 11.17
CA ARG A 128 -4.54 5.31 12.19
C ARG A 128 -3.73 4.36 13.05
N ASN A 129 -2.98 3.45 12.44
CA ASN A 129 -2.14 2.49 13.15
C ASN A 129 -1.08 3.19 14.03
N GLU A 130 -0.47 4.27 13.53
CA GLU A 130 0.46 5.08 14.32
C GLU A 130 -0.20 5.69 15.56
N ARG A 131 -1.42 6.26 15.42
CA ARG A 131 -2.15 6.83 16.57
C ARG A 131 -2.49 5.76 17.60
N GLU A 132 -2.98 4.60 17.16
CA GLU A 132 -3.29 3.47 18.02
C GLU A 132 -2.03 2.96 18.75
N ALA A 133 -0.91 2.84 18.05
CA ALA A 133 0.36 2.44 18.66
C ALA A 133 0.84 3.45 19.70
N ARG A 134 0.73 4.75 19.41
CA ARG A 134 1.09 5.82 20.39
C ARG A 134 0.19 5.79 21.61
N GLN A 135 -1.10 5.57 21.44
CA GLN A 135 -2.04 5.45 22.57
C GLN A 135 -1.70 4.24 23.44
N ARG A 136 -1.42 3.08 22.82
CA ARG A 136 -0.98 1.88 23.57
C ARG A 136 0.31 2.13 24.34
N LEU A 137 1.29 2.77 23.73
CA LEU A 137 2.55 3.13 24.40
C LEU A 137 2.31 4.02 25.61
N THR A 138 1.55 5.09 25.46
CA THR A 138 1.20 5.99 26.57
C THR A 138 0.48 5.26 27.70
N GLN A 139 -0.38 4.29 27.37
CA GLN A 139 -1.08 3.50 28.37
C GLN A 139 -0.11 2.56 29.10
N LEU A 140 0.80 1.87 28.37
CA LEU A 140 1.83 1.03 28.97
C LEU A 140 2.71 1.81 29.94
N GLU A 141 3.14 3.02 29.57
CA GLU A 141 3.94 3.88 30.45
C GLU A 141 3.19 4.29 31.72
N ARG A 142 1.87 4.52 31.63
CA ARG A 142 1.04 4.82 32.80
C ARG A 142 0.93 3.61 33.74
N ASP A 143 0.68 2.44 33.17
CA ASP A 143 0.51 1.22 33.93
C ASP A 143 1.82 0.81 34.62
N GLU A 144 2.95 0.98 33.95
CA GLU A 144 4.29 0.77 34.54
C GLU A 144 4.55 1.75 35.71
N ARG A 145 4.20 3.02 35.56
CA ARG A 145 4.32 4.00 36.66
C ARG A 145 3.44 3.59 37.83
N ALA A 146 2.18 3.19 37.58
CA ALA A 146 1.28 2.76 38.64
C ALA A 146 1.81 1.55 39.42
N LEU A 147 2.45 0.60 38.73
CA LEU A 147 3.11 -0.54 39.36
C LEU A 147 4.29 -0.09 40.22
N ASN A 148 5.16 0.77 39.70
CA ASN A 148 6.32 1.30 40.44
C ASN A 148 5.89 2.12 41.65
N ASP A 149 4.91 3.03 41.52
CA ASP A 149 4.33 3.81 42.62
C ASP A 149 3.81 2.89 43.73
N ARG A 150 3.18 1.77 43.34
CA ARG A 150 2.70 0.77 44.32
C ARG A 150 3.84 0.10 45.08
N ILE A 151 4.89 -0.30 44.37
CA ILE A 151 6.10 -0.89 45.01
C ILE A 151 6.76 0.10 45.92
N GLU A 152 6.96 1.36 45.49
CA GLU A 152 7.53 2.41 46.36
C GLU A 152 6.70 2.67 47.61
N ALA A 153 5.34 2.66 47.48
CA ALA A 153 4.48 2.80 48.66
C ALA A 153 4.64 1.65 49.63
N LEU A 154 4.76 0.41 49.14
CA LEU A 154 5.04 -0.76 49.95
C LEU A 154 6.38 -0.67 50.67
N GLU A 155 7.44 -0.24 49.98
CA GLU A 155 8.75 -0.05 50.56
C GLU A 155 8.76 1.03 51.63
N ARG A 156 8.05 2.15 51.40
CA ARG A 156 7.93 3.21 52.42
C ARG A 156 7.25 2.67 53.68
N ALA A 157 6.12 1.97 53.49
CA ALA A 157 5.37 1.36 54.62
C ALA A 157 6.23 0.35 55.38
N ARG A 158 7.06 -0.44 54.69
CA ARG A 158 7.99 -1.37 55.32
C ARG A 158 9.05 -0.63 56.16
N ARG A 159 9.73 0.38 55.58
CA ARG A 159 10.71 1.18 56.32
C ARG A 159 10.15 1.85 57.55
N GLU A 160 8.92 2.36 57.46
CA GLU A 160 8.22 2.92 58.62
C GLU A 160 7.90 1.88 59.69
N ALA A 161 7.50 0.65 59.29
CA ALA A 161 7.29 -0.45 60.22
C ALA A 161 8.58 -0.90 60.91
N GLU A 162 9.69 -1.01 60.16
CA GLU A 162 11.05 -1.32 60.67
C GLU A 162 11.51 -0.23 61.67
N ALA A 163 11.30 1.06 61.34
CA ALA A 163 11.66 2.16 62.22
C ALA A 163 10.83 2.17 63.53
N ARG A 164 9.63 1.59 63.56
CA ARG A 164 8.79 1.42 64.74
C ARG A 164 9.13 0.15 65.56
N GLY A 165 10.18 -0.60 65.14
CA GLY A 165 10.60 -1.83 65.83
C GLY A 165 9.67 -3.03 65.59
N LEU A 166 8.74 -2.91 64.61
CA LEU A 166 7.92 -4.05 64.16
C LEU A 166 8.87 -4.92 63.31
N ALA A 167 9.02 -6.20 63.68
CA ALA A 167 9.92 -7.11 63.00
C ALA A 167 9.62 -7.14 61.50
N ALA A 168 10.59 -6.73 60.67
CA ALA A 168 10.60 -7.00 59.25
C ALA A 168 10.52 -8.53 59.08
N GLY A 169 9.52 -9.01 58.31
CA GLY A 169 9.49 -10.45 57.98
C GLY A 169 10.82 -10.79 57.30
N THR A 170 11.49 -11.83 57.79
CA THR A 170 12.72 -12.35 57.11
C THR A 170 12.37 -12.62 55.65
N GLY A 171 13.09 -11.97 54.72
CA GLY A 171 12.87 -12.09 53.28
C GLY A 171 12.83 -13.56 52.85
N ALA A 172 11.75 -13.94 52.19
CA ALA A 172 11.59 -15.28 51.67
C ALA A 172 12.36 -15.52 50.36
N ILE A 173 12.83 -14.42 49.72
CA ILE A 173 13.73 -14.43 48.56
C ILE A 173 15.01 -13.66 48.92
N THR A 174 16.14 -14.24 48.61
CA THR A 174 17.47 -13.65 48.76
C THR A 174 18.33 -13.96 47.53
N THR A 175 19.48 -13.34 47.42
CA THR A 175 20.43 -13.66 46.31
C THR A 175 20.92 -15.12 46.33
N ALA A 176 20.75 -15.84 47.45
CA ALA A 176 21.02 -17.28 47.51
C ALA A 176 20.02 -18.14 46.73
N ASP A 177 18.88 -17.56 46.38
CA ASP A 177 17.84 -18.25 45.60
C ASP A 177 18.05 -18.15 44.08
N LEU A 178 19.13 -17.51 43.60
CA LEU A 178 19.49 -17.47 42.19
C LEU A 178 19.58 -18.87 41.60
N GLY A 179 18.86 -19.11 40.52
CA GLY A 179 18.81 -20.39 39.80
C GLY A 179 18.06 -21.52 40.55
N THR A 180 17.36 -21.22 41.65
CA THR A 180 16.70 -22.26 42.49
C THR A 180 15.18 -22.13 42.50
N LEU A 181 14.62 -21.01 42.07
CA LEU A 181 13.17 -20.81 42.06
C LEU A 181 12.48 -21.70 41.05
N GLU A 182 11.36 -22.30 41.46
CA GLU A 182 10.53 -23.09 40.54
C GLU A 182 9.84 -22.21 39.52
N TRP A 183 9.59 -22.73 38.34
CA TRP A 183 8.83 -22.02 37.33
C TRP A 183 7.39 -21.77 37.76
N PRO A 184 6.84 -20.54 37.61
CA PRO A 184 5.48 -20.24 38.01
C PRO A 184 4.43 -20.97 37.16
N VAL A 185 4.78 -21.32 35.93
CA VAL A 185 3.95 -22.11 35.01
C VAL A 185 4.86 -22.94 34.10
N VAL A 186 4.36 -24.12 33.68
CA VAL A 186 5.04 -24.94 32.68
C VAL A 186 4.64 -24.46 31.29
N GLY A 187 5.64 -24.00 30.49
CA GLY A 187 5.38 -23.48 29.15
C GLY A 187 6.66 -23.05 28.45
N ARG A 188 6.56 -22.64 27.19
CA ARG A 188 7.69 -22.15 26.40
C ARG A 188 7.89 -20.65 26.64
N VAL A 189 9.12 -20.21 26.82
CA VAL A 189 9.45 -18.78 26.83
C VAL A 189 9.22 -18.18 25.43
N ILE A 190 8.47 -17.10 25.36
CA ILE A 190 8.10 -16.41 24.12
C ILE A 190 8.78 -15.05 23.98
N TYR A 191 9.15 -14.44 25.08
CA TYR A 191 10.06 -13.28 25.15
C TYR A 191 10.81 -13.29 26.48
N GLU A 192 11.98 -12.69 26.45
CA GLU A 192 12.92 -12.65 27.59
C GLU A 192 13.05 -11.24 28.11
N PHE A 193 13.61 -11.10 29.32
CA PHE A 193 13.93 -9.83 29.92
C PHE A 193 14.94 -9.04 29.08
N GLY A 194 14.78 -7.72 29.03
CA GLY A 194 15.63 -6.80 28.29
C GLY A 194 14.98 -6.23 27.05
N THR A 195 15.76 -5.92 26.04
CA THR A 195 15.24 -5.29 24.83
C THR A 195 15.16 -6.30 23.69
N SER A 196 13.97 -6.54 23.18
CA SER A 196 13.77 -7.30 21.94
C SER A 196 13.60 -6.36 20.74
N VAL A 197 13.94 -6.87 19.54
CA VAL A 197 13.72 -6.17 18.29
C VAL A 197 12.43 -6.71 17.67
N GLY A 198 11.40 -5.85 17.64
CA GLY A 198 10.12 -6.14 17.02
C GLY A 198 10.11 -5.85 15.50
N PRO A 199 8.96 -5.99 14.86
CA PRO A 199 8.76 -5.60 13.47
C PRO A 199 9.19 -4.16 13.21
N ASN A 200 9.77 -3.89 12.03
CA ASN A 200 10.27 -2.57 11.62
C ASN A 200 11.40 -2.01 12.51
N ASN A 201 12.24 -2.89 13.10
CA ASN A 201 13.34 -2.49 13.98
C ASN A 201 12.90 -1.72 15.24
N THR A 202 11.66 -1.93 15.69
CA THR A 202 11.13 -1.33 16.91
C THR A 202 11.75 -2.01 18.12
N ARG A 203 12.33 -1.22 19.05
CA ARG A 203 12.88 -1.75 20.31
C ARG A 203 11.76 -1.82 21.35
N ILE A 204 11.51 -3.03 21.85
CA ILE A 204 10.49 -3.29 22.88
C ILE A 204 11.22 -3.67 24.18
N PRO A 205 11.15 -2.86 25.23
CA PRO A 205 11.69 -3.23 26.53
C PRO A 205 10.72 -4.19 27.24
N TRP A 206 11.27 -5.31 27.72
CA TRP A 206 10.54 -6.27 28.54
C TRP A 206 11.13 -6.28 29.96
N HIS A 207 10.29 -6.04 30.96
CA HIS A 207 10.68 -6.03 32.36
C HIS A 207 10.58 -7.42 33.04
N GLY A 208 10.21 -8.43 32.27
CA GLY A 208 10.06 -9.81 32.69
C GLY A 208 10.15 -10.80 31.55
N VAL A 209 9.65 -12.00 31.78
CA VAL A 209 9.60 -13.09 30.80
C VAL A 209 8.15 -13.44 30.48
N GLY A 210 7.88 -13.72 29.19
CA GLY A 210 6.62 -14.27 28.76
C GLY A 210 6.68 -15.78 28.64
N ILE A 211 5.76 -16.49 29.27
CA ILE A 211 5.70 -17.95 29.30
C ILE A 211 4.40 -18.40 28.69
N ALA A 212 4.41 -18.92 27.48
CA ALA A 212 3.23 -19.42 26.78
C ALA A 212 2.70 -20.67 27.48
N ALA A 213 1.43 -20.64 27.84
CA ALA A 213 0.70 -21.78 28.36
C ALA A 213 -0.79 -21.64 28.02
N PRO A 214 -1.56 -22.72 27.95
CA PRO A 214 -3.00 -22.69 27.68
C PRO A 214 -3.74 -21.83 28.72
N THR A 215 -4.77 -21.10 28.26
CA THR A 215 -5.67 -20.38 29.18
C THR A 215 -6.23 -21.32 30.24
N GLY A 216 -6.30 -20.86 31.48
CA GLY A 216 -6.74 -21.64 32.61
C GLY A 216 -5.66 -22.52 33.25
N THR A 217 -4.41 -22.54 32.75
CA THR A 217 -3.31 -23.25 33.40
C THR A 217 -3.00 -22.58 34.74
N PRO A 218 -2.86 -23.35 35.86
CA PRO A 218 -2.59 -22.79 37.19
C PRO A 218 -1.20 -22.08 37.20
N VAL A 219 -1.19 -20.86 37.71
CA VAL A 219 0.02 -20.06 37.96
C VAL A 219 0.37 -20.15 39.44
N ARG A 220 1.60 -20.49 39.77
CA ARG A 220 2.07 -20.80 41.14
C ARG A 220 3.02 -19.75 41.67
N ALA A 221 2.87 -19.40 42.93
CA ALA A 221 3.85 -18.55 43.63
C ALA A 221 5.24 -19.23 43.69
N VAL A 222 6.27 -18.52 43.25
CA VAL A 222 7.66 -19.06 43.22
C VAL A 222 8.28 -19.13 44.59
N ALA A 223 7.80 -18.32 45.55
CA ALA A 223 8.28 -18.28 46.96
C ALA A 223 7.15 -17.87 47.88
N PRO A 224 7.26 -18.07 49.19
CA PRO A 224 6.31 -17.57 50.18
C PRO A 224 6.31 -16.02 50.19
N GLY A 225 5.15 -15.43 50.55
CA GLY A 225 5.04 -13.98 50.67
C GLY A 225 3.62 -13.52 51.04
N ILE A 226 3.41 -12.22 50.95
CA ILE A 226 2.11 -11.57 51.18
C ILE A 226 1.65 -10.92 49.89
N VAL A 227 0.40 -11.15 49.51
CA VAL A 227 -0.18 -10.55 48.30
C VAL A 227 -0.40 -9.05 48.55
N SER A 228 0.24 -8.22 47.71
CA SER A 228 0.16 -6.76 47.81
C SER A 228 -0.73 -6.13 46.76
N LEU A 229 -1.02 -6.88 45.70
CA LEU A 229 -1.98 -6.52 44.62
C LEU A 229 -2.63 -7.80 44.11
N ALA A 230 -3.96 -7.78 43.92
CA ALA A 230 -4.69 -8.83 43.24
C ALA A 230 -5.88 -8.19 42.51
N GLY A 231 -5.88 -8.19 41.20
CA GLY A 231 -6.94 -7.59 40.38
C GLY A 231 -6.42 -6.93 39.07
N PRO A 232 -7.28 -6.21 38.38
CA PRO A 232 -6.93 -5.58 37.09
C PRO A 232 -5.93 -4.44 37.28
N LEU A 233 -4.93 -4.42 36.40
CA LEU A 233 -3.91 -3.38 36.34
C LEU A 233 -3.68 -2.98 34.87
N GLY A 234 -4.56 -2.16 34.34
CA GLY A 234 -4.46 -1.59 32.99
C GLY A 234 -4.18 -2.64 31.90
N THR A 235 -3.14 -2.44 31.12
CA THR A 235 -2.71 -3.33 30.01
C THR A 235 -2.16 -4.67 30.50
N TYR A 236 -1.77 -4.78 31.77
CA TYR A 236 -1.32 -6.03 32.38
C TYR A 236 -2.48 -6.99 32.72
N LEU A 237 -3.73 -6.56 32.46
CA LEU A 237 -4.93 -7.32 32.78
C LEU A 237 -5.01 -7.68 34.28
N THR A 238 -5.61 -8.81 34.61
CA THR A 238 -5.60 -9.30 35.98
C THR A 238 -4.19 -9.67 36.39
N SER A 239 -3.75 -9.12 37.52
CA SER A 239 -2.37 -9.24 37.97
C SER A 239 -2.32 -9.54 39.49
N VAL A 240 -1.28 -10.23 39.91
CA VAL A 240 -0.96 -10.47 41.29
C VAL A 240 0.46 -10.02 41.57
N LEU A 241 0.64 -9.21 42.63
CA LEU A 241 1.97 -8.82 43.13
C LEU A 241 2.14 -9.46 44.53
N VAL A 242 3.21 -10.22 44.68
CA VAL A 242 3.55 -10.85 45.98
C VAL A 242 4.82 -10.17 46.52
N ASP A 243 4.71 -9.68 47.75
CA ASP A 243 5.84 -9.15 48.52
C ASP A 243 6.45 -10.32 49.33
N HIS A 244 7.71 -10.61 49.04
CA HIS A 244 8.48 -11.68 49.70
C HIS A 244 9.32 -11.17 50.89
N GLY A 245 9.23 -9.88 51.21
CA GLY A 245 10.11 -9.24 52.15
C GLY A 245 11.51 -8.98 51.62
N GLY A 246 12.34 -8.29 52.38
CA GLY A 246 13.74 -7.99 51.95
C GLY A 246 13.82 -7.07 50.70
N GLY A 247 12.71 -6.52 50.24
CA GLY A 247 12.64 -5.68 49.02
C GLY A 247 12.53 -6.47 47.72
N TYR A 248 12.16 -7.74 47.78
CA TYR A 248 11.93 -8.56 46.62
C TYR A 248 10.42 -8.80 46.41
N TYR A 249 10.00 -8.64 45.18
CA TYR A 249 8.61 -8.80 44.72
C TYR A 249 8.56 -9.70 43.50
N THR A 250 7.47 -10.48 43.34
CA THR A 250 7.18 -11.18 42.11
C THR A 250 5.83 -10.71 41.57
N PHE A 251 5.78 -10.46 40.28
CA PHE A 251 4.63 -9.94 39.57
C PHE A 251 4.17 -10.95 38.53
N TYR A 252 2.91 -11.33 38.63
CA TYR A 252 2.26 -12.29 37.74
C TYR A 252 1.14 -11.54 37.04
N SER A 253 1.21 -11.41 35.73
CA SER A 253 0.20 -10.68 34.96
C SER A 253 -0.26 -11.44 33.71
N TYR A 254 -1.22 -10.89 33.02
CA TYR A 254 -2.01 -11.58 31.98
C TYR A 254 -2.75 -12.78 32.54
N LEU A 255 -3.19 -12.72 33.78
CA LEU A 255 -4.02 -13.75 34.39
C LEU A 255 -5.48 -13.63 33.88
N ASN A 256 -6.15 -14.77 33.79
CA ASN A 256 -7.59 -14.81 33.57
C ASN A 256 -8.37 -14.41 34.84
N ASP A 257 -7.87 -14.85 35.98
CA ASP A 257 -8.42 -14.60 37.32
C ASP A 257 -7.30 -14.59 38.36
N ALA A 258 -7.53 -13.95 39.48
CA ALA A 258 -6.72 -14.07 40.68
C ALA A 258 -7.46 -14.95 41.72
N THR A 259 -6.78 -15.99 42.21
CA THR A 259 -7.35 -16.90 43.23
C THR A 259 -7.01 -16.48 44.67
N VAL A 260 -6.33 -15.35 44.81
CA VAL A 260 -5.87 -14.78 46.09
C VAL A 260 -6.33 -13.33 46.22
N SER A 261 -6.38 -12.82 47.42
CA SER A 261 -6.75 -11.43 47.75
C SER A 261 -5.60 -10.67 48.39
N VAL A 262 -5.61 -9.33 48.30
CA VAL A 262 -4.62 -8.48 48.96
C VAL A 262 -4.61 -8.76 50.46
N GLY A 263 -3.44 -8.99 51.03
CA GLY A 263 -3.20 -9.35 52.43
C GLY A 263 -3.07 -10.86 52.67
N ASP A 264 -3.44 -11.71 51.73
CA ASP A 264 -3.28 -13.15 51.86
C ASP A 264 -1.80 -13.56 51.93
N ARG A 265 -1.50 -14.53 52.81
CA ARG A 265 -0.19 -15.21 52.80
C ARG A 265 -0.21 -16.34 51.80
N VAL A 266 0.76 -16.37 50.93
CA VAL A 266 0.96 -17.44 49.96
C VAL A 266 2.22 -18.25 50.27
N PHE A 267 2.15 -19.54 49.93
CA PHE A 267 3.26 -20.48 50.07
C PHE A 267 3.87 -20.77 48.70
N ARG A 268 5.14 -21.20 48.70
CA ARG A 268 5.78 -21.70 47.46
C ARG A 268 4.90 -22.79 46.80
N GLY A 269 4.64 -22.66 45.51
CA GLY A 269 3.82 -23.61 44.74
C GLY A 269 2.31 -23.44 44.88
N GLN A 270 1.81 -22.53 45.74
CA GLN A 270 0.39 -22.20 45.84
C GLN A 270 -0.09 -21.50 44.58
N THR A 271 -1.29 -21.89 44.08
CA THR A 271 -1.92 -21.22 42.94
C THR A 271 -2.34 -19.80 43.32
N VAL A 272 -1.92 -18.81 42.53
CA VAL A 272 -2.26 -17.38 42.71
C VAL A 272 -3.24 -16.88 41.64
N GLY A 273 -3.43 -17.66 40.58
CA GLY A 273 -4.34 -17.37 39.48
C GLY A 273 -4.19 -18.37 38.36
N HIS A 274 -4.81 -18.10 37.23
CA HIS A 274 -4.73 -18.95 36.03
C HIS A 274 -4.28 -18.13 34.82
N VAL A 275 -3.55 -18.74 33.91
CA VAL A 275 -3.10 -18.11 32.67
C VAL A 275 -4.26 -17.56 31.87
N GLY A 276 -4.14 -16.34 31.44
CA GLY A 276 -5.05 -15.61 30.56
C GLY A 276 -4.35 -15.10 29.30
N GLY A 277 -4.56 -13.82 28.97
CA GLY A 277 -3.87 -13.16 27.85
C GLY A 277 -4.28 -13.64 26.46
N ALA A 278 -5.40 -14.33 26.31
CA ALA A 278 -5.86 -14.84 25.01
C ALA A 278 -6.07 -13.72 23.97
N ALA A 279 -6.40 -12.50 24.41
CA ALA A 279 -6.57 -11.33 23.56
C ALA A 279 -5.28 -10.51 23.35
N SER A 280 -4.16 -10.95 23.91
CA SER A 280 -2.87 -10.28 23.67
C SER A 280 -2.29 -10.62 22.28
N ASP A 281 -1.45 -9.74 21.75
CA ASP A 281 -0.74 -9.97 20.47
C ASP A 281 0.18 -11.21 20.51
N GLN A 282 0.53 -11.69 21.71
CA GLN A 282 1.38 -12.87 21.93
C GLN A 282 0.58 -14.18 22.17
N GLY A 283 -0.76 -14.07 22.19
CA GLY A 283 -1.64 -15.17 22.55
C GLY A 283 -1.62 -15.49 24.07
N PRO A 284 -2.21 -16.64 24.50
CA PRO A 284 -2.26 -17.01 25.91
C PRO A 284 -0.88 -17.20 26.51
N HIS A 285 -0.57 -16.44 27.57
CA HIS A 285 0.72 -16.52 28.27
C HIS A 285 0.62 -15.90 29.66
N LEU A 286 1.60 -16.24 30.50
CA LEU A 286 1.92 -15.52 31.74
C LEU A 286 3.06 -14.53 31.45
N HIS A 287 2.90 -13.27 31.84
CA HIS A 287 4.05 -12.36 32.01
C HIS A 287 4.49 -12.41 33.48
N PHE A 288 5.77 -12.71 33.69
CA PHE A 288 6.34 -12.91 35.01
C PHE A 288 7.56 -12.01 35.21
N GLU A 289 7.55 -11.23 36.31
CA GLU A 289 8.64 -10.36 36.69
C GLU A 289 9.17 -10.69 38.11
N ILE A 290 10.45 -10.46 38.28
CA ILE A 290 11.05 -10.38 39.60
C ILE A 290 11.56 -8.95 39.76
N ARG A 291 11.19 -8.30 40.87
CA ARG A 291 11.61 -6.95 41.15
C ARG A 291 12.37 -6.93 42.48
N GLY A 292 13.51 -6.24 42.48
CA GLY A 292 14.35 -6.00 43.66
C GLY A 292 14.04 -4.68 44.35
N GLN A 293 14.92 -4.28 45.26
CA GLN A 293 14.81 -3.03 46.01
C GLN A 293 14.67 -1.82 45.07
N GLY A 294 13.77 -0.90 45.43
CA GLY A 294 13.47 0.27 44.61
C GLY A 294 12.61 -0.04 43.37
N GLY A 295 11.99 -1.23 43.28
CA GLY A 295 11.16 -1.63 42.14
C GLY A 295 11.95 -2.00 40.90
N ILE A 296 13.29 -2.12 40.98
CA ILE A 296 14.15 -2.43 39.83
C ILE A 296 13.80 -3.83 39.29
N ALA A 297 13.44 -3.90 38.02
CA ALA A 297 13.19 -5.17 37.35
C ALA A 297 14.50 -5.98 37.20
N LEU A 298 14.42 -7.25 37.54
CA LEU A 298 15.54 -8.20 37.49
C LEU A 298 15.23 -9.28 36.46
N ASP A 299 16.24 -9.81 35.78
CA ASP A 299 16.05 -10.89 34.83
C ASP A 299 15.56 -12.18 35.52
N PRO A 300 14.30 -12.61 35.30
CA PRO A 300 13.75 -13.77 35.97
C PRO A 300 14.47 -15.08 35.63
N LEU A 301 15.09 -15.18 34.43
CA LEU A 301 15.80 -16.39 34.01
C LEU A 301 17.04 -16.68 34.86
N ASN A 302 17.64 -15.65 35.50
CA ASN A 302 18.76 -15.82 36.44
C ASN A 302 18.31 -16.41 37.77
N TRP A 303 17.02 -16.34 38.12
CA TRP A 303 16.43 -16.80 39.37
C TRP A 303 15.73 -18.15 39.24
N LEU A 304 15.17 -18.42 38.08
CA LEU A 304 14.44 -19.66 37.81
C LEU A 304 15.43 -20.82 37.56
N LYS A 305 15.03 -22.03 37.97
CA LYS A 305 15.80 -23.26 37.72
C LYS A 305 16.03 -23.42 36.21
N ARG A 306 17.24 -23.80 35.83
CA ARG A 306 17.55 -24.16 34.44
C ARG A 306 16.67 -25.34 34.01
N ARG A 307 16.10 -25.22 32.85
CA ARG A 307 15.34 -26.30 32.17
C ARG A 307 16.25 -27.13 31.29
#